data_54475a921137f046b761fb19177e7159
#
_entry.id   54475a921137f046b761fb19177e7159
#
_cell.length_a   1.000
_cell.length_b   1.000
_cell.length_c   1.000
_cell.angle_alpha   90.00
_cell.angle_beta   90.00
_cell.angle_gamma   90.00
#
_symmetry.space_group_name_H-M   'P 1'
#
loop_
_entity.id
_entity.type
_entity.pdbx_description
1 polymer ?
#
loop_
_entity_poly.entity_id
_entity_poly.type
_entity_poly.pdbx_seq_one_letter_code
_entity_poly.pdbx_strand_id
1 'polypeptide(L)'
;VLSKIIATYKTIDENSISVLLSEKKQIIRQTEILEYSSVSEKIDNLGGLDNLKDWLKKRKTAFSIQASNYGLPTPRGLLLIGIQGTGKSLTAKAIANDWQLPLLKLDVGKLFGGIVGESESRLRQMINVAETISPCILWIDEIDKAFSNTDSKGDSGTSNRVLATFTSWLSEKIKPVFVIATANNIDLIPLELIRKGRFDEIFFLVLPKKKEREEIFKIHLQEFRPNSWESFDYSLLAKSSDSFSGAEIRQSI
;
A
#
# COMPACT_ATOMS: atom_id res chain seq x y z
N VAL A 1 -16.53 -18.84 7.21
CA VAL A 1 -17.36 -17.83 6.50
C VAL A 1 -18.09 -18.48 5.34
N LEU A 2 -17.39 -19.02 4.33
CA LEU A 2 -18.01 -19.69 3.17
C LEU A 2 -19.01 -20.79 3.56
N SER A 3 -18.65 -21.64 4.53
CA SER A 3 -19.54 -22.71 5.03
C SER A 3 -20.84 -22.15 5.62
N LYS A 4 -20.79 -21.01 6.31
CA LYS A 4 -21.96 -20.34 6.89
C LYS A 4 -22.85 -19.74 5.80
N ILE A 5 -22.25 -19.15 4.76
CA ILE A 5 -22.98 -18.56 3.64
C ILE A 5 -23.66 -19.63 2.79
N ILE A 6 -22.95 -20.72 2.46
CA ILE A 6 -23.55 -21.85 1.74
C ILE A 6 -24.69 -22.48 2.54
N ALA A 7 -24.55 -22.58 3.87
CA ALA A 7 -25.62 -23.07 4.75
C ALA A 7 -26.86 -22.14 4.79
N THR A 8 -26.65 -20.82 4.66
CA THR A 8 -27.73 -19.83 4.77
C THR A 8 -28.39 -19.53 3.43
N TYR A 9 -27.63 -19.39 2.36
CA TYR A 9 -28.13 -18.89 1.07
C TYR A 9 -28.19 -19.95 -0.04
N LYS A 10 -27.61 -21.15 0.17
CA LYS A 10 -27.55 -22.28 -0.79
C LYS A 10 -26.93 -21.96 -2.16
N THR A 11 -26.82 -20.70 -2.54
CA THR A 11 -26.23 -20.17 -3.79
C THR A 11 -25.37 -18.96 -3.47
N ILE A 12 -24.33 -18.71 -4.27
CA ILE A 12 -23.50 -17.51 -4.15
C ILE A 12 -24.04 -16.50 -5.16
N ASP A 13 -24.73 -15.49 -4.68
CA ASP A 13 -25.28 -14.37 -5.44
C ASP A 13 -24.61 -13.03 -5.01
N GLU A 14 -25.02 -11.92 -5.61
CA GLU A 14 -24.49 -10.59 -5.27
C GLU A 14 -24.74 -10.21 -3.79
N ASN A 15 -25.83 -10.67 -3.19
CA ASN A 15 -26.13 -10.46 -1.78
C ASN A 15 -25.13 -11.22 -0.89
N SER A 16 -24.79 -12.44 -1.26
CA SER A 16 -23.79 -13.27 -0.57
C SER A 16 -22.40 -12.61 -0.57
N ILE A 17 -22.03 -11.89 -1.66
CA ILE A 17 -20.77 -11.16 -1.76
C ILE A 17 -20.74 -10.00 -0.76
N SER A 18 -21.83 -9.27 -0.60
CA SER A 18 -21.93 -8.17 0.37
C SER A 18 -21.76 -8.65 1.81
N VAL A 19 -22.34 -9.81 2.14
CA VAL A 19 -22.19 -10.46 3.45
C VAL A 19 -20.75 -10.93 3.68
N LEU A 20 -20.13 -11.53 2.68
CA LEU A 20 -18.69 -11.92 2.72
C LEU A 20 -17.79 -10.71 3.01
N LEU A 21 -18.02 -9.60 2.33
CA LEU A 21 -17.27 -8.37 2.53
C LEU A 21 -17.49 -7.77 3.94
N SER A 22 -18.73 -7.82 4.45
CA SER A 22 -19.04 -7.32 5.79
C SER A 22 -18.38 -8.17 6.89
N GLU A 23 -18.38 -9.49 6.76
CA GLU A 23 -17.67 -10.38 7.68
C GLU A 23 -16.14 -10.21 7.61
N LYS A 24 -15.56 -10.08 6.40
CA LYS A 24 -14.15 -9.74 6.26
C LYS A 24 -13.81 -8.42 6.98
N LYS A 25 -14.64 -7.38 6.82
CA LYS A 25 -14.48 -6.12 7.54
C LYS A 25 -14.58 -6.28 9.06
N GLN A 26 -15.45 -7.15 9.55
CA GLN A 26 -15.60 -7.43 10.97
C GLN A 26 -14.35 -8.11 11.55
N ILE A 27 -13.77 -9.08 10.85
CA ILE A 27 -12.52 -9.73 11.26
C ILE A 27 -11.37 -8.70 11.37
N ILE A 28 -11.28 -7.77 10.42
CA ILE A 28 -10.27 -6.71 10.45
C ILE A 28 -10.45 -5.81 11.67
N ARG A 29 -11.70 -5.39 11.96
CA ARG A 29 -12.00 -4.52 13.10
C ARG A 29 -11.68 -5.12 14.46
N GLN A 30 -11.69 -6.45 14.58
CA GLN A 30 -11.36 -7.14 15.83
C GLN A 30 -9.86 -7.07 16.19
N THR A 31 -9.00 -6.71 15.23
CA THR A 31 -7.54 -6.68 15.47
C THR A 31 -7.03 -5.36 16.01
N GLU A 32 -7.82 -4.30 15.99
CA GLU A 32 -7.47 -2.92 16.38
C GLU A 32 -6.24 -2.31 15.67
N ILE A 33 -5.32 -3.15 15.16
CA ILE A 33 -4.07 -2.78 14.49
C ILE A 33 -4.16 -2.70 12.97
N LEU A 34 -5.23 -3.23 12.38
CA LEU A 34 -5.50 -3.14 10.94
C LEU A 34 -6.76 -2.33 10.68
N GLU A 35 -6.66 -1.43 9.72
CA GLU A 35 -7.79 -0.65 9.22
C GLU A 35 -8.13 -1.06 7.79
N TYR A 36 -9.42 -1.28 7.52
CA TYR A 36 -9.87 -1.44 6.14
C TYR A 36 -9.91 -0.06 5.48
N SER A 37 -9.07 0.14 4.48
CA SER A 37 -9.06 1.38 3.72
C SER A 37 -10.00 1.27 2.52
N SER A 38 -10.96 2.20 2.43
CA SER A 38 -11.78 2.34 1.22
C SER A 38 -10.91 2.86 0.09
N VAL A 39 -11.03 2.25 -1.09
CA VAL A 39 -10.26 2.62 -2.27
C VAL A 39 -11.18 3.20 -3.33
N SER A 40 -10.95 4.46 -3.69
CA SER A 40 -11.64 5.15 -4.79
C SER A 40 -10.65 5.67 -5.84
N GLU A 41 -9.36 5.67 -5.51
CA GLU A 41 -8.31 6.24 -6.34
C GLU A 41 -8.02 5.35 -7.55
N LYS A 42 -7.97 5.96 -8.73
CA LYS A 42 -7.62 5.26 -9.98
C LYS A 42 -6.13 5.42 -10.28
N ILE A 43 -5.55 4.44 -10.98
CA ILE A 43 -4.14 4.52 -11.38
C ILE A 43 -3.89 5.67 -12.37
N ASP A 44 -4.91 6.05 -13.13
CA ASP A 44 -4.88 7.19 -14.05
C ASP A 44 -4.80 8.54 -13.33
N ASN A 45 -5.18 8.58 -12.05
CA ASN A 45 -5.06 9.78 -11.21
C ASN A 45 -3.63 9.97 -10.65
N LEU A 46 -2.70 9.09 -10.98
CA LEU A 46 -1.29 9.26 -10.68
C LEU A 46 -0.62 9.96 -11.87
N GLY A 47 -0.28 11.24 -11.74
CA GLY A 47 0.50 11.93 -12.76
C GLY A 47 1.93 11.41 -12.79
N GLY A 48 2.47 11.15 -13.99
CA GLY A 48 3.78 10.53 -14.16
C GLY A 48 3.87 9.09 -13.67
N LEU A 49 5.03 8.72 -13.11
CA LEU A 49 5.32 7.40 -12.54
C LEU A 49 5.20 6.24 -13.56
N ASP A 50 5.54 6.48 -14.83
CA ASP A 50 5.35 5.53 -15.94
C ASP A 50 6.01 4.18 -15.68
N ASN A 51 7.26 4.17 -15.20
CA ASN A 51 7.98 2.94 -14.87
C ASN A 51 7.24 2.10 -13.81
N LEU A 52 6.68 2.75 -12.80
CA LEU A 52 5.91 2.09 -11.76
C LEU A 52 4.59 1.54 -12.33
N LYS A 53 3.87 2.33 -13.14
CA LYS A 53 2.63 1.90 -13.80
C LYS A 53 2.86 0.69 -14.71
N ASP A 54 3.93 0.69 -15.50
CA ASP A 54 4.31 -0.43 -16.37
C ASP A 54 4.65 -1.68 -15.57
N TRP A 55 5.38 -1.53 -14.47
CA TRP A 55 5.70 -2.63 -13.57
C TRP A 55 4.44 -3.24 -12.95
N LEU A 56 3.53 -2.40 -12.45
CA LEU A 56 2.26 -2.82 -11.85
C LEU A 56 1.37 -3.56 -12.85
N LYS A 57 1.28 -3.06 -14.09
CA LYS A 57 0.51 -3.72 -15.16
C LYS A 57 1.00 -5.14 -15.44
N LYS A 58 2.31 -5.35 -15.44
CA LYS A 58 2.91 -6.68 -15.64
C LYS A 58 2.67 -7.61 -14.44
N ARG A 59 2.53 -7.08 -13.23
CA ARG A 59 2.32 -7.87 -11.99
C ARG A 59 0.85 -8.17 -11.67
N LYS A 60 -0.08 -7.40 -12.22
CA LYS A 60 -1.53 -7.54 -11.96
C LYS A 60 -2.02 -8.97 -12.16
N THR A 61 -1.57 -9.64 -13.21
CA THR A 61 -1.98 -11.02 -13.55
C THR A 61 -1.38 -12.09 -12.64
N ALA A 62 -0.35 -11.76 -11.84
CA ALA A 62 0.34 -12.74 -11.00
C ALA A 62 -0.51 -13.28 -9.83
N PHE A 63 -1.65 -12.64 -9.53
CA PHE A 63 -2.64 -13.12 -8.54
C PHE A 63 -3.73 -14.00 -9.16
N SER A 64 -3.68 -14.26 -10.47
CA SER A 64 -4.65 -15.10 -11.16
C SER A 64 -4.40 -16.60 -10.90
N ILE A 65 -5.47 -17.38 -11.02
CA ILE A 65 -5.38 -18.85 -10.95
C ILE A 65 -4.47 -19.40 -12.06
N GLN A 66 -4.48 -18.77 -13.24
CA GLN A 66 -3.63 -19.16 -14.36
C GLN A 66 -2.13 -18.99 -14.02
N ALA A 67 -1.76 -17.89 -13.38
CA ALA A 67 -0.37 -17.67 -12.94
C ALA A 67 0.07 -18.72 -11.91
N SER A 68 -0.81 -19.05 -10.96
CA SER A 68 -0.57 -20.11 -9.97
C SER A 68 -0.40 -21.48 -10.63
N ASN A 69 -1.27 -21.83 -11.58
CA ASN A 69 -1.19 -23.09 -12.32
C ASN A 69 0.08 -23.17 -13.19
N TYR A 70 0.58 -22.05 -13.65
CA TYR A 70 1.85 -21.96 -14.40
C TYR A 70 3.08 -22.06 -13.50
N GLY A 71 2.90 -22.02 -12.17
CA GLY A 71 3.99 -22.09 -11.20
C GLY A 71 4.68 -20.75 -10.94
N LEU A 72 4.08 -19.62 -11.29
CA LEU A 72 4.63 -18.30 -10.98
C LEU A 72 4.49 -18.02 -9.48
N PRO A 73 5.56 -17.59 -8.82
CA PRO A 73 5.48 -17.20 -7.41
C PRO A 73 4.61 -15.94 -7.25
N THR A 74 3.82 -15.92 -6.19
CA THR A 74 3.02 -14.73 -5.84
C THR A 74 3.96 -13.56 -5.51
N PRO A 75 3.71 -12.37 -6.06
CA PRO A 75 4.48 -11.17 -5.73
C PRO A 75 4.48 -10.91 -4.23
N ARG A 76 5.62 -10.51 -3.70
CA ARG A 76 5.80 -10.24 -2.26
C ARG A 76 5.35 -8.85 -1.89
N GLY A 77 5.81 -7.86 -2.64
CA GLY A 77 5.48 -6.48 -2.38
C GLY A 77 6.41 -5.49 -3.04
N LEU A 78 6.14 -4.22 -2.82
CA LEU A 78 6.97 -3.10 -3.27
C LEU A 78 7.24 -2.12 -2.13
N LEU A 79 8.39 -1.44 -2.22
CA LEU A 79 8.77 -0.37 -1.31
C LEU A 79 8.83 0.94 -2.10
N LEU A 80 8.07 1.95 -1.65
CA LEU A 80 8.02 3.29 -2.23
C LEU A 80 8.80 4.25 -1.34
N ILE A 81 9.90 4.78 -1.82
CA ILE A 81 10.74 5.72 -1.08
C ILE A 81 10.68 7.08 -1.77
N GLY A 82 10.50 8.14 -1.00
CA GLY A 82 10.52 9.51 -1.55
C GLY A 82 10.04 10.54 -0.55
N ILE A 83 10.26 11.79 -0.87
CA ILE A 83 9.85 12.91 -0.02
C ILE A 83 8.33 12.97 0.14
N GLN A 84 7.88 13.68 1.15
CA GLN A 84 6.46 13.87 1.39
C GLN A 84 5.78 14.59 0.21
N GLY A 85 4.54 14.22 -0.09
CA GLY A 85 3.77 14.83 -1.19
C GLY A 85 4.03 14.24 -2.59
N THR A 86 4.91 13.25 -2.75
CA THR A 86 5.20 12.60 -4.05
C THR A 86 4.22 11.50 -4.46
N GLY A 87 3.12 11.32 -3.73
CA GLY A 87 2.05 10.41 -4.12
C GLY A 87 2.18 8.96 -3.62
N LYS A 88 3.09 8.65 -2.67
CA LYS A 88 3.29 7.29 -2.15
C LYS A 88 2.01 6.63 -1.64
N SER A 89 1.30 7.31 -0.74
CA SER A 89 0.04 6.80 -0.14
C SER A 89 -1.10 6.74 -1.16
N LEU A 90 -1.13 7.68 -2.12
CA LEU A 90 -2.06 7.66 -3.24
C LEU A 90 -1.82 6.43 -4.12
N THR A 91 -0.56 6.11 -4.40
CA THR A 91 -0.15 4.93 -5.17
C THR A 91 -0.65 3.64 -4.52
N ALA A 92 -0.50 3.49 -3.20
CA ALA A 92 -1.00 2.28 -2.50
C ALA A 92 -2.51 2.08 -2.70
N LYS A 93 -3.30 3.15 -2.60
CA LYS A 93 -4.75 3.12 -2.84
C LYS A 93 -5.08 2.83 -4.31
N ALA A 94 -4.36 3.46 -5.25
CA ALA A 94 -4.58 3.26 -6.67
C ALA A 94 -4.28 1.80 -7.11
N ILE A 95 -3.23 1.19 -6.57
CA ILE A 95 -2.91 -0.22 -6.82
C ILE A 95 -4.04 -1.12 -6.34
N ALA A 96 -4.53 -0.90 -5.12
CA ALA A 96 -5.59 -1.71 -4.55
C ALA A 96 -6.89 -1.62 -5.37
N ASN A 97 -7.22 -0.44 -5.86
CA ASN A 97 -8.37 -0.23 -6.74
C ASN A 97 -8.16 -0.89 -8.11
N ASP A 98 -7.00 -0.73 -8.73
CA ASP A 98 -6.71 -1.32 -10.05
C ASP A 98 -6.70 -2.86 -10.01
N TRP A 99 -6.12 -3.43 -8.95
CA TRP A 99 -6.05 -4.88 -8.78
C TRP A 99 -7.32 -5.48 -8.18
N GLN A 100 -8.29 -4.65 -7.76
CA GLN A 100 -9.55 -5.05 -7.12
C GLN A 100 -9.32 -5.92 -5.87
N LEU A 101 -8.28 -5.58 -5.11
CA LEU A 101 -7.93 -6.27 -3.88
C LEU A 101 -8.25 -5.41 -2.64
N PRO A 102 -8.71 -6.02 -1.54
CA PRO A 102 -8.92 -5.30 -0.29
C PRO A 102 -7.60 -4.69 0.22
N LEU A 103 -7.66 -3.43 0.66
CA LEU A 103 -6.53 -2.69 1.22
C LEU A 103 -6.62 -2.67 2.75
N LEU A 104 -5.63 -3.29 3.40
CA LEU A 104 -5.46 -3.31 4.84
C LEU A 104 -4.33 -2.36 5.20
N LYS A 105 -4.63 -1.29 5.92
CA LYS A 105 -3.62 -0.36 6.44
C LYS A 105 -3.17 -0.81 7.82
N LEU A 106 -1.88 -0.99 8.01
CA LEU A 106 -1.28 -1.24 9.33
C LEU A 106 -1.14 0.08 10.08
N ASP A 107 -1.70 0.14 11.27
CA ASP A 107 -1.42 1.19 12.25
C ASP A 107 -0.13 0.86 13.01
N VAL A 108 0.96 1.48 12.56
CA VAL A 108 2.30 1.28 13.15
C VAL A 108 2.34 1.74 14.61
N GLY A 109 1.62 2.82 14.94
CA GLY A 109 1.54 3.32 16.31
C GLY A 109 0.95 2.29 17.27
N LYS A 110 -0.12 1.62 16.86
CA LYS A 110 -0.75 0.55 17.64
C LYS A 110 0.08 -0.73 17.68
N LEU A 111 0.88 -1.01 16.64
CA LEU A 111 1.77 -2.16 16.64
C LEU A 111 2.84 -2.05 17.74
N PHE A 112 3.44 -0.87 17.90
CA PHE A 112 4.52 -0.61 18.86
C PHE A 112 4.04 0.03 20.17
N GLY A 113 2.81 0.56 20.22
CA GLY A 113 2.22 1.22 21.38
C GLY A 113 1.66 0.21 22.38
N GLY A 114 2.49 -0.35 23.25
CA GLY A 114 2.03 -1.30 24.27
C GLY A 114 3.15 -1.72 25.21
N ILE A 115 2.84 -2.69 26.09
CA ILE A 115 3.82 -3.27 27.02
C ILE A 115 4.87 -4.06 26.25
N VAL A 116 6.11 -4.07 26.75
CA VAL A 116 7.23 -4.83 26.17
C VAL A 116 6.82 -6.31 26.00
N GLY A 117 6.94 -6.82 24.76
CA GLY A 117 6.56 -8.20 24.40
C GLY A 117 5.21 -8.32 23.68
N GLU A 118 4.31 -7.35 23.74
CA GLU A 118 3.05 -7.39 23.00
C GLU A 118 3.21 -7.13 21.49
N SER A 119 4.18 -6.32 21.10
CA SER A 119 4.40 -5.94 19.70
C SER A 119 4.63 -7.15 18.77
N GLU A 120 5.36 -8.16 19.24
CA GLU A 120 5.57 -9.39 18.48
C GLU A 120 4.26 -10.20 18.34
N SER A 121 3.48 -10.30 19.41
CA SER A 121 2.17 -10.95 19.38
C SER A 121 1.20 -10.24 18.44
N ARG A 122 1.17 -8.91 18.49
CA ARG A 122 0.37 -8.07 17.59
C ARG A 122 0.79 -8.24 16.12
N LEU A 123 2.10 -8.28 15.85
CA LEU A 123 2.59 -8.56 14.50
C LEU A 123 2.10 -9.92 14.00
N ARG A 124 2.21 -10.99 14.80
CA ARG A 124 1.73 -12.33 14.44
C ARG A 124 0.22 -12.34 14.20
N GLN A 125 -0.55 -11.62 15.02
CA GLN A 125 -1.99 -11.46 14.84
C GLN A 125 -2.30 -10.75 13.51
N MET A 126 -1.59 -9.67 13.19
CA MET A 126 -1.71 -8.94 11.93
C MET A 126 -1.44 -9.86 10.74
N ILE A 127 -0.34 -10.62 10.78
CA ILE A 127 0.01 -11.58 9.74
C ILE A 127 -1.12 -12.59 9.53
N ASN A 128 -1.61 -13.21 10.60
CA ASN A 128 -2.68 -14.21 10.53
C ASN A 128 -3.95 -13.65 9.91
N VAL A 129 -4.31 -12.40 10.24
CA VAL A 129 -5.49 -11.74 9.65
C VAL A 129 -5.27 -11.43 8.17
N ALA A 130 -4.13 -10.88 7.80
CA ALA A 130 -3.80 -10.59 6.40
C ALA A 130 -3.83 -11.88 5.54
N GLU A 131 -3.27 -12.96 6.05
CA GLU A 131 -3.29 -14.27 5.38
C GLU A 131 -4.68 -14.89 5.29
N THR A 132 -5.51 -14.71 6.31
CA THR A 132 -6.91 -15.18 6.32
C THR A 132 -7.78 -14.44 5.30
N ILE A 133 -7.50 -13.14 5.11
CA ILE A 133 -8.26 -12.28 4.19
C ILE A 133 -7.74 -12.41 2.75
N SER A 134 -6.53 -12.97 2.56
CA SER A 134 -5.88 -13.06 1.25
C SER A 134 -6.81 -13.66 0.16
N PRO A 135 -6.70 -13.21 -1.11
CA PRO A 135 -5.76 -12.23 -1.62
C PRO A 135 -6.08 -10.80 -1.16
N CYS A 136 -5.05 -10.06 -0.70
CA CYS A 136 -5.20 -8.69 -0.20
C CYS A 136 -3.89 -7.90 -0.34
N ILE A 137 -4.00 -6.59 -0.17
CA ILE A 137 -2.85 -5.68 -0.06
C ILE A 137 -2.70 -5.26 1.40
N LEU A 138 -1.50 -5.43 1.95
CA LEU A 138 -1.11 -4.91 3.26
C LEU A 138 -0.28 -3.63 3.03
N TRP A 139 -0.83 -2.50 3.45
CA TRP A 139 -0.16 -1.21 3.34
C TRP A 139 0.45 -0.79 4.68
N ILE A 140 1.75 -0.57 4.68
CA ILE A 140 2.54 -0.09 5.82
C ILE A 140 3.03 1.31 5.48
N ASP A 141 2.40 2.32 6.08
CA ASP A 141 2.76 3.71 5.85
C ASP A 141 3.92 4.12 6.77
N GLU A 142 4.90 4.85 6.24
CA GLU A 142 6.05 5.36 6.98
C GLU A 142 6.84 4.25 7.73
N ILE A 143 7.20 3.19 7.03
CA ILE A 143 7.93 2.04 7.60
C ILE A 143 9.30 2.46 8.20
N ASP A 144 9.90 3.54 7.70
CA ASP A 144 11.10 4.17 8.25
C ASP A 144 10.89 4.65 9.70
N LYS A 145 9.72 5.19 10.03
CA LYS A 145 9.38 5.57 11.41
C LYS A 145 9.09 4.36 12.30
N ALA A 146 8.55 3.30 11.72
CA ALA A 146 8.22 2.07 12.43
C ALA A 146 9.44 1.42 13.08
N PHE A 147 10.58 1.48 12.39
CA PHE A 147 11.80 0.79 12.79
C PHE A 147 12.97 1.71 13.13
N SER A 148 12.80 3.06 13.09
CA SER A 148 13.86 4.03 13.38
C SER A 148 14.33 4.02 14.84
N ASN A 149 13.53 3.54 15.79
CA ASN A 149 13.85 3.54 17.22
C ASN A 149 14.67 2.32 17.68
N THR A 150 15.30 1.59 16.76
CA THR A 150 16.10 0.39 17.09
C THR A 150 17.35 0.72 17.90
N ASP A 151 17.80 1.98 17.93
CA ASP A 151 19.03 2.41 18.64
C ASP A 151 18.79 3.00 20.04
N SER A 152 17.55 3.25 20.45
CA SER A 152 17.26 3.76 21.79
C SER A 152 17.39 2.64 22.84
N LYS A 153 18.25 2.88 23.85
CA LYS A 153 18.74 1.92 24.86
C LYS A 153 17.68 1.18 25.72
N GLY A 154 16.38 1.40 25.49
CA GLY A 154 15.32 0.78 26.31
C GLY A 154 14.47 -0.28 25.59
N ASP A 155 14.35 -0.23 24.26
CA ASP A 155 13.37 -1.06 23.51
C ASP A 155 13.96 -1.74 22.24
N SER A 156 15.28 -1.65 22.07
CA SER A 156 15.98 -2.16 20.87
C SER A 156 15.78 -3.67 20.64
N GLY A 157 15.64 -4.45 21.70
CA GLY A 157 15.44 -5.91 21.61
C GLY A 157 14.07 -6.30 21.06
N THR A 158 13.02 -5.54 21.35
CA THR A 158 11.66 -5.81 20.88
C THR A 158 11.49 -5.41 19.41
N SER A 159 11.94 -4.22 19.04
CA SER A 159 11.89 -3.74 17.65
C SER A 159 12.68 -4.65 16.70
N ASN A 160 13.87 -5.14 17.11
CA ASN A 160 14.66 -6.07 16.33
C ASN A 160 13.96 -7.42 16.13
N ARG A 161 13.26 -7.95 17.15
CA ARG A 161 12.49 -9.20 17.03
C ARG A 161 11.28 -9.03 16.12
N VAL A 162 10.56 -7.91 16.22
CA VAL A 162 9.45 -7.57 15.33
C VAL A 162 9.94 -7.48 13.89
N LEU A 163 11.06 -6.78 13.65
CA LEU A 163 11.69 -6.68 12.32
C LEU A 163 12.09 -8.04 11.77
N ALA A 164 12.76 -8.87 12.57
CA ALA A 164 13.17 -10.20 12.16
C ALA A 164 11.98 -11.10 11.81
N THR A 165 10.92 -11.09 12.64
CA THR A 165 9.69 -11.84 12.36
C THR A 165 9.01 -11.36 11.09
N PHE A 166 8.90 -10.05 10.88
CA PHE A 166 8.30 -9.48 9.68
C PHE A 166 9.10 -9.79 8.42
N THR A 167 10.42 -9.66 8.46
CA THR A 167 11.29 -9.93 7.31
C THR A 167 11.33 -11.41 6.93
N SER A 168 11.33 -12.33 7.92
CA SER A 168 11.20 -13.77 7.67
C SER A 168 9.86 -14.07 7.00
N TRP A 169 8.75 -13.60 7.58
CA TRP A 169 7.44 -13.77 6.96
C TRP A 169 7.38 -13.23 5.53
N LEU A 170 7.86 -12.00 5.29
CA LEU A 170 7.82 -11.38 3.96
C LEU A 170 8.56 -12.22 2.91
N SER A 171 9.65 -12.90 3.29
CA SER A 171 10.42 -13.75 2.38
C SER A 171 9.83 -15.15 2.18
N GLU A 172 9.12 -15.68 3.17
CA GLU A 172 8.68 -17.07 3.21
C GLU A 172 7.18 -17.25 2.95
N LYS A 173 6.41 -16.14 2.99
CA LYS A 173 4.95 -16.19 2.82
C LYS A 173 4.54 -16.86 1.50
N ILE A 174 3.59 -17.78 1.62
CA ILE A 174 2.98 -18.49 0.49
C ILE A 174 1.63 -17.86 0.11
N LYS A 175 0.94 -17.30 1.12
CA LYS A 175 -0.37 -16.68 0.90
C LYS A 175 -0.26 -15.41 0.06
N PRO A 176 -1.24 -15.14 -0.83
CA PRO A 176 -1.23 -14.00 -1.73
C PRO A 176 -1.54 -12.68 -1.00
N VAL A 177 -0.63 -12.27 -0.13
CA VAL A 177 -0.63 -10.96 0.53
C VAL A 177 0.43 -10.11 -0.14
N PHE A 178 0.04 -9.01 -0.81
CA PHE A 178 0.97 -8.08 -1.42
C PHE A 178 1.27 -6.93 -0.47
N VAL A 179 2.54 -6.76 -0.09
CA VAL A 179 2.93 -5.71 0.86
C VAL A 179 3.33 -4.45 0.11
N ILE A 180 2.70 -3.32 0.43
CA ILE A 180 3.13 -2.00 -0.03
C ILE A 180 3.65 -1.23 1.18
N ALA A 181 4.95 -0.98 1.22
CA ALA A 181 5.55 -0.16 2.24
C ALA A 181 5.91 1.22 1.66
N THR A 182 5.71 2.28 2.45
CA THR A 182 6.15 3.63 2.10
C THR A 182 7.19 4.13 3.09
N ALA A 183 8.15 4.92 2.62
CA ALA A 183 9.15 5.55 3.46
C ALA A 183 9.49 6.96 2.96
N ASN A 184 9.85 7.84 3.88
CA ASN A 184 10.31 9.19 3.55
C ASN A 184 11.83 9.28 3.49
N ASN A 185 12.53 8.50 4.31
CA ASN A 185 13.99 8.50 4.40
C ASN A 185 14.55 7.08 4.28
N ILE A 186 15.40 6.87 3.28
CA ILE A 186 16.07 5.58 3.06
C ILE A 186 17.06 5.22 4.17
N ASP A 187 17.74 6.20 4.76
CA ASP A 187 18.76 5.97 5.79
C ASP A 187 18.17 5.41 7.10
N LEU A 188 16.86 5.60 7.29
CA LEU A 188 16.13 5.07 8.45
C LEU A 188 15.52 3.68 8.20
N ILE A 189 15.66 3.15 6.98
CA ILE A 189 15.12 1.82 6.66
C ILE A 189 16.17 0.76 7.03
N PRO A 190 15.82 -0.24 7.84
CA PRO A 190 16.72 -1.36 8.13
C PRO A 190 17.18 -2.06 6.85
N LEU A 191 18.49 -2.33 6.75
CA LEU A 191 19.10 -2.99 5.59
C LEU A 191 18.48 -4.37 5.30
N GLU A 192 17.95 -5.03 6.31
CA GLU A 192 17.23 -6.29 6.21
C GLU A 192 16.02 -6.20 5.28
N LEU A 193 15.31 -5.06 5.25
CA LEU A 193 14.14 -4.84 4.38
C LEU A 193 14.53 -4.59 2.93
N ILE A 194 15.69 -3.99 2.67
CA ILE A 194 16.15 -3.61 1.33
C ILE A 194 16.79 -4.79 0.59
N ARG A 195 17.21 -5.84 1.32
CA ARG A 195 17.85 -7.02 0.73
C ARG A 195 16.92 -7.72 -0.27
N LYS A 196 17.52 -8.22 -1.37
CA LYS A 196 16.81 -9.04 -2.36
C LYS A 196 16.07 -10.20 -1.69
N GLY A 197 14.86 -10.50 -2.19
CA GLY A 197 14.03 -11.57 -1.66
C GLY A 197 13.06 -11.13 -0.56
N ARG A 198 12.97 -9.82 -0.26
CA ARG A 198 11.97 -9.23 0.64
C ARG A 198 10.88 -8.51 -0.17
N PHE A 199 11.19 -7.33 -0.67
CA PHE A 199 10.36 -6.68 -1.68
C PHE A 199 10.80 -7.10 -3.08
N ASP A 200 9.86 -7.18 -4.02
CA ASP A 200 10.15 -7.50 -5.42
C ASP A 200 10.83 -6.33 -6.12
N GLU A 201 10.48 -5.08 -5.72
CA GLU A 201 11.02 -3.87 -6.31
C GLU A 201 11.00 -2.71 -5.32
N ILE A 202 11.92 -1.76 -5.51
CA ILE A 202 12.03 -0.52 -4.75
C ILE A 202 11.93 0.64 -5.74
N PHE A 203 10.94 1.51 -5.56
CA PHE A 203 10.78 2.70 -6.39
C PHE A 203 11.10 3.96 -5.62
N PHE A 204 11.96 4.79 -6.21
CA PHE A 204 12.26 6.12 -5.72
C PHE A 204 11.34 7.13 -6.39
N LEU A 205 10.42 7.72 -5.60
CA LEU A 205 9.52 8.76 -6.05
C LEU A 205 10.17 10.12 -5.78
N VAL A 206 10.62 10.75 -6.84
CA VAL A 206 11.22 12.10 -6.81
C VAL A 206 10.18 13.17 -7.08
N LEU A 207 10.54 14.44 -6.94
CA LEU A 207 9.70 15.55 -7.36
C LEU A 207 9.36 15.44 -8.85
N PRO A 208 8.12 15.77 -9.24
CA PRO A 208 7.66 15.60 -10.61
C PRO A 208 8.42 16.55 -11.56
N LYS A 209 8.82 16.04 -12.71
CA LYS A 209 9.38 16.81 -13.81
C LYS A 209 8.30 17.70 -14.44
N LYS A 210 8.70 18.66 -15.28
CA LYS A 210 7.75 19.59 -15.91
C LYS A 210 6.56 18.89 -16.57
N LYS A 211 6.79 17.84 -17.38
CA LYS A 211 5.72 17.08 -18.03
C LYS A 211 4.79 16.40 -17.03
N GLU A 212 5.36 15.81 -15.99
CA GLU A 212 4.59 15.15 -14.93
C GLU A 212 3.77 16.17 -14.12
N ARG A 213 4.29 17.39 -13.91
CA ARG A 213 3.53 18.48 -13.30
C ARG A 213 2.34 18.93 -14.18
N GLU A 214 2.54 19.01 -15.51
CA GLU A 214 1.45 19.28 -16.45
C GLU A 214 0.32 18.24 -16.33
N GLU A 215 0.66 16.96 -16.24
CA GLU A 215 -0.30 15.88 -16.01
C GLU A 215 -1.00 15.99 -14.66
N ILE A 216 -0.26 16.28 -13.58
CA ILE A 216 -0.83 16.44 -12.23
C ILE A 216 -1.81 17.62 -12.19
N PHE A 217 -1.45 18.76 -12.78
CA PHE A 217 -2.37 19.90 -12.92
C PHE A 217 -3.64 19.50 -13.69
N LYS A 218 -3.48 18.80 -14.81
CA LYS A 218 -4.61 18.35 -15.62
C LYS A 218 -5.56 17.47 -14.82
N ILE A 219 -5.04 16.47 -14.10
CA ILE A 219 -5.82 15.57 -13.28
C ILE A 219 -6.64 16.34 -12.23
N HIS A 220 -5.99 17.23 -11.48
CA HIS A 220 -6.66 17.96 -10.40
C HIS A 220 -7.60 19.05 -10.93
N LEU A 221 -7.25 19.73 -12.02
CA LEU A 221 -8.16 20.70 -12.65
C LEU A 221 -9.39 20.03 -13.24
N GLN A 222 -9.28 18.83 -13.80
CA GLN A 222 -10.44 18.03 -14.21
C GLN A 222 -11.37 17.69 -13.04
N GLU A 223 -10.79 17.40 -11.86
CA GLU A 223 -11.56 17.11 -10.66
C GLU A 223 -12.24 18.36 -10.08
N PHE A 224 -11.51 19.47 -9.93
CA PHE A 224 -11.99 20.66 -9.23
C PHE A 224 -12.66 21.70 -10.14
N ARG A 225 -12.36 21.70 -11.45
CA ARG A 225 -12.83 22.68 -12.45
C ARG A 225 -13.35 21.98 -13.72
N PRO A 226 -14.33 21.06 -13.62
CA PRO A 226 -14.75 20.19 -14.73
C PRO A 226 -15.22 20.96 -15.97
N ASN A 227 -15.71 22.20 -15.80
CA ASN A 227 -16.24 23.01 -16.91
C ASN A 227 -15.20 23.94 -17.56
N SER A 228 -14.01 24.09 -16.98
CA SER A 228 -13.00 25.07 -17.44
C SER A 228 -11.56 24.54 -17.48
N TRP A 229 -11.33 23.27 -17.14
CA TRP A 229 -9.98 22.69 -17.06
C TRP A 229 -9.20 22.79 -18.39
N GLU A 230 -9.88 22.78 -19.54
CA GLU A 230 -9.24 22.88 -20.85
C GLU A 230 -8.69 24.28 -21.17
N SER A 231 -9.18 25.31 -20.47
CA SER A 231 -8.79 26.72 -20.71
C SER A 231 -7.46 27.11 -20.05
N PHE A 232 -6.85 26.26 -19.22
CA PHE A 232 -5.62 26.57 -18.51
C PHE A 232 -4.37 26.30 -19.36
N ASP A 233 -3.38 27.17 -19.25
CA ASP A 233 -2.04 26.95 -19.82
C ASP A 233 -1.20 26.06 -18.90
N TYR A 234 -1.26 24.76 -19.15
CA TYR A 234 -0.53 23.75 -18.36
C TYR A 234 0.99 23.93 -18.40
N SER A 235 1.54 24.43 -19.54
CA SER A 235 2.98 24.66 -19.66
C SER A 235 3.43 25.82 -18.78
N LEU A 236 2.63 26.87 -18.70
CA LEU A 236 2.88 28.01 -17.79
C LEU A 236 2.74 27.60 -16.33
N LEU A 237 1.67 26.88 -15.96
CA LEU A 237 1.45 26.35 -14.61
C LEU A 237 2.62 25.48 -14.16
N ALA A 238 3.03 24.52 -15.00
CA ALA A 238 4.14 23.65 -14.69
C ALA A 238 5.50 24.36 -14.62
N LYS A 239 5.69 25.45 -15.39
CA LYS A 239 6.88 26.29 -15.32
C LYS A 239 6.92 27.10 -14.00
N SER A 240 5.78 27.62 -13.58
CA SER A 240 5.66 28.46 -12.36
C SER A 240 5.72 27.65 -11.05
N SER A 241 5.49 26.33 -11.14
CA SER A 241 5.50 25.40 -10.00
C SER A 241 6.77 24.54 -9.95
N ASP A 242 7.90 25.10 -10.35
CA ASP A 242 9.15 24.34 -10.28
C ASP A 242 9.45 23.87 -8.86
N SER A 243 9.92 22.62 -8.73
CA SER A 243 10.18 21.94 -7.46
C SER A 243 8.95 21.67 -6.58
N PHE A 244 7.73 21.88 -7.05
CA PHE A 244 6.53 21.49 -6.31
C PHE A 244 6.33 19.97 -6.33
N SER A 245 5.93 19.43 -5.19
CA SER A 245 5.41 18.08 -5.07
C SER A 245 3.98 18.00 -5.62
N GLY A 246 3.49 16.77 -5.87
CA GLY A 246 2.10 16.58 -6.31
C GLY A 246 1.06 17.11 -5.31
N ALA A 247 1.36 17.02 -4.01
CA ALA A 247 0.49 17.56 -2.97
C ALA A 247 0.43 19.09 -2.98
N GLU A 248 1.55 19.77 -3.19
CA GLU A 248 1.60 21.24 -3.32
C GLU A 248 0.88 21.73 -4.56
N ILE A 249 1.02 21.01 -5.69
CA ILE A 249 0.24 21.30 -6.91
C ILE A 249 -1.26 21.20 -6.62
N ARG A 250 -1.70 20.12 -5.97
CA ARG A 250 -3.12 19.95 -5.60
C ARG A 250 -3.63 21.08 -4.70
N GLN A 251 -2.81 21.53 -3.76
CA GLN A 251 -3.17 22.59 -2.83
C GLN A 251 -3.23 23.98 -3.50
N SER A 252 -2.52 24.16 -4.61
CA SER A 252 -2.47 25.44 -5.36
C SER A 252 -3.68 25.66 -6.28
N ILE A 253 -4.56 24.68 -6.48
CA ILE A 253 -5.77 24.70 -7.30
C ILE A 253 -7.01 25.07 -6.46
#